data_8025f9507cdd32d8a8127e0c5b8002eb
#
_entry.id   8025f9507cdd32d8a8127e0c5b8002eb
#
_cell.length_a   1.000
_cell.length_b   1.000
_cell.length_c   1.000
_cell.angle_alpha   90.00
_cell.angle_beta   90.00
_cell.angle_gamma   90.00
#
_symmetry.space_group_name_H-M   'P 1'
#
loop_
_entity.id
_entity.type
_entity.pdbx_description
1 polymer ?
#
loop_
_entity_poly.entity_id
_entity_poly.type
_entity_poly.pdbx_seq_one_letter_code
_entity_poly.pdbx_strand_id
1 'polypeptide(L)'
;PWDVGPGGYQVGNFPPQWTEWNGAYRDTVRDFWRGEPQALGEFASRLTGSSDLYAHSGRRPVASINFVTAHDGFTLRDLVSYNEKHNDANGEDGRDGTDDNRSWNHGVEGDTDDPAVLALRSRQQRNFLATLLLSQGVPMLLHGDELGRTQGGNNNGYNQDNDTTWVDWSDTDSALVEFTATLSRLRREHPTFRRSRFFDGRPAQPRDPDAAAAAKLDPGAHRNDIAWLRPDGTLMEREDWESGFGLAVGMFLNGQGIRERDSRGQPIVDKHFIVLFNAGDAPIDFRMPDVRRSPTWDVLVDTGGQLVGRAPVEPGTAITLESRSLVVLREHRERPVGADRTVAPAL
;
A
#
# COMPACT_ATOMS: atom_id res chain seq x y z
N PRO A 1 -19.20 13.64 -4.74
CA PRO A 1 -20.61 13.94 -5.13
C PRO A 1 -21.27 12.86 -5.98
N TRP A 2 -20.55 11.80 -6.37
CA TRP A 2 -21.04 10.68 -7.21
C TRP A 2 -21.77 9.59 -6.44
N ASP A 3 -21.83 9.68 -5.15
CA ASP A 3 -22.55 8.79 -4.24
C ASP A 3 -23.85 9.39 -3.69
N VAL A 4 -24.11 10.67 -3.95
CA VAL A 4 -25.28 11.39 -3.46
C VAL A 4 -26.42 11.54 -4.48
N GLY A 5 -26.23 11.05 -5.70
CA GLY A 5 -27.26 11.11 -6.74
C GLY A 5 -28.27 9.97 -6.66
N PRO A 6 -29.42 10.07 -7.36
CA PRO A 6 -30.44 9.02 -7.37
C PRO A 6 -29.95 7.68 -7.95
N GLY A 7 -28.79 7.65 -8.61
CA GLY A 7 -28.14 6.44 -9.10
C GLY A 7 -27.20 5.75 -8.11
N GLY A 8 -27.02 6.28 -6.89
CA GLY A 8 -26.08 5.76 -5.89
C GLY A 8 -24.60 5.96 -6.28
N TYR A 9 -23.74 5.07 -5.80
CA TYR A 9 -22.30 5.12 -6.06
C TYR A 9 -21.96 4.92 -7.54
N GLN A 10 -21.40 5.95 -8.18
CA GLN A 10 -21.15 6.00 -9.63
C GLN A 10 -19.68 5.83 -10.02
N VAL A 11 -18.77 5.64 -9.07
CA VAL A 11 -17.36 5.42 -9.36
C VAL A 11 -17.20 4.14 -10.19
N GLY A 12 -16.43 4.22 -11.28
CA GLY A 12 -16.31 3.16 -12.28
C GLY A 12 -17.22 3.32 -13.51
N ASN A 13 -18.25 4.17 -13.44
CA ASN A 13 -19.24 4.33 -14.50
C ASN A 13 -18.99 5.54 -15.44
N PHE A 14 -17.95 6.33 -15.17
CA PHE A 14 -17.59 7.47 -16.02
C PHE A 14 -16.91 7.03 -17.32
N PRO A 15 -16.86 7.90 -18.34
CA PRO A 15 -16.22 7.57 -19.62
C PRO A 15 -14.76 7.10 -19.48
N PRO A 16 -14.27 6.25 -20.40
CA PRO A 16 -12.95 5.59 -20.27
C PRO A 16 -11.74 6.54 -20.12
N GLN A 17 -11.88 7.80 -20.52
CA GLN A 17 -10.80 8.80 -20.44
C GLN A 17 -10.72 9.50 -19.07
N TRP A 18 -11.70 9.27 -18.20
CA TRP A 18 -11.76 9.90 -16.88
C TRP A 18 -10.99 9.08 -15.85
N THR A 19 -10.40 9.79 -14.90
CA THR A 19 -9.91 9.23 -13.64
C THR A 19 -10.83 9.69 -12.53
N GLU A 20 -10.98 8.88 -11.50
CA GLU A 20 -11.96 9.10 -10.45
C GLU A 20 -11.32 8.92 -9.08
N TRP A 21 -11.70 9.76 -8.14
CA TRP A 21 -11.36 9.56 -6.74
C TRP A 21 -12.08 8.31 -6.23
N ASN A 22 -11.30 7.34 -5.81
CA ASN A 22 -11.81 6.04 -5.41
C ASN A 22 -12.13 6.01 -3.91
N GLY A 23 -13.38 6.37 -3.55
CA GLY A 23 -13.85 6.32 -2.18
C GLY A 23 -13.86 4.90 -1.59
N ALA A 24 -14.14 3.88 -2.41
CA ALA A 24 -14.06 2.49 -1.97
C ALA A 24 -12.62 2.11 -1.56
N TYR A 25 -11.60 2.61 -2.25
CA TYR A 25 -10.21 2.45 -1.83
C TYR A 25 -9.96 3.03 -0.44
N ARG A 26 -10.37 4.29 -0.23
CA ARG A 26 -10.24 4.98 1.07
C ARG A 26 -10.87 4.17 2.19
N ASP A 27 -12.11 3.79 2.01
CA ASP A 27 -12.90 3.14 3.05
C ASP A 27 -12.34 1.74 3.38
N THR A 28 -12.05 0.95 2.36
CA THR A 28 -11.49 -0.40 2.54
C THR A 28 -10.11 -0.37 3.22
N VAL A 29 -9.24 0.57 2.84
CA VAL A 29 -7.90 0.68 3.45
C VAL A 29 -7.98 1.11 4.91
N ARG A 30 -8.89 2.03 5.22
CA ARG A 30 -9.15 2.43 6.62
C ARG A 30 -9.70 1.27 7.43
N ASP A 31 -10.68 0.54 6.92
CA ASP A 31 -11.29 -0.61 7.58
C ASP A 31 -10.27 -1.74 7.82
N PHE A 32 -9.45 -2.05 6.84
CA PHE A 32 -8.41 -3.06 7.00
C PHE A 32 -7.45 -2.71 8.14
N TRP A 33 -6.91 -1.47 8.17
CA TRP A 33 -5.95 -1.08 9.20
C TRP A 33 -6.57 -0.87 10.59
N ARG A 34 -7.89 -0.69 10.67
CA ARG A 34 -8.63 -0.76 11.95
C ARG A 34 -8.81 -2.20 12.44
N GLY A 35 -8.61 -3.19 11.57
CA GLY A 35 -8.83 -4.60 11.88
C GLY A 35 -10.29 -5.02 11.74
N GLU A 36 -11.06 -4.36 10.88
CA GLU A 36 -12.45 -4.74 10.63
C GLU A 36 -12.52 -6.13 9.99
N PRO A 37 -13.44 -6.99 10.46
CA PRO A 37 -13.62 -8.31 9.89
C PRO A 37 -14.07 -8.23 8.43
N GLN A 38 -13.74 -9.25 7.62
CA GLN A 38 -14.13 -9.39 6.22
C GLN A 38 -13.51 -8.35 5.25
N ALA A 39 -12.60 -7.47 5.70
CA ALA A 39 -11.99 -6.46 4.84
C ALA A 39 -10.96 -7.02 3.85
N LEU A 40 -10.41 -8.23 4.08
CA LEU A 40 -9.22 -8.74 3.39
C LEU A 40 -9.42 -8.89 1.88
N GLY A 41 -10.53 -9.47 1.42
CA GLY A 41 -10.79 -9.70 0.00
C GLY A 41 -10.94 -8.40 -0.78
N GLU A 42 -11.65 -7.43 -0.20
CA GLU A 42 -11.79 -6.11 -0.80
C GLU A 42 -10.46 -5.35 -0.76
N PHE A 43 -9.70 -5.44 0.32
CA PHE A 43 -8.37 -4.86 0.43
C PHE A 43 -7.43 -5.34 -0.67
N ALA A 44 -7.40 -6.64 -0.96
CA ALA A 44 -6.63 -7.20 -2.06
C ALA A 44 -7.06 -6.61 -3.43
N SER A 45 -8.36 -6.43 -3.65
CA SER A 45 -8.89 -5.78 -4.85
C SER A 45 -8.45 -4.33 -4.97
N ARG A 46 -8.46 -3.58 -3.85
CA ARG A 46 -8.00 -2.17 -3.82
C ARG A 46 -6.50 -2.06 -4.10
N LEU A 47 -5.67 -2.91 -3.51
CA LEU A 47 -4.21 -2.95 -3.74
C LEU A 47 -3.86 -3.18 -5.22
N THR A 48 -4.66 -3.97 -5.93
CA THR A 48 -4.41 -4.36 -7.32
C THR A 48 -5.05 -3.44 -8.36
N GLY A 49 -5.60 -2.29 -7.94
CA GLY A 49 -6.10 -1.22 -8.82
C GLY A 49 -7.59 -1.26 -9.08
N SER A 50 -8.37 -1.97 -8.25
CA SER A 50 -9.84 -1.98 -8.29
C SER A 50 -10.41 -2.40 -9.65
N SER A 51 -9.98 -3.57 -10.14
CA SER A 51 -10.43 -4.10 -11.44
C SER A 51 -11.95 -4.34 -11.49
N ASP A 52 -12.56 -4.63 -10.36
CA ASP A 52 -14.02 -4.74 -10.17
C ASP A 52 -14.76 -3.46 -10.55
N LEU A 53 -14.16 -2.29 -10.29
CA LEU A 53 -14.74 -0.99 -10.62
C LEU A 53 -14.46 -0.54 -12.06
N TYR A 54 -13.32 -0.92 -12.64
CA TYR A 54 -12.85 -0.28 -13.87
C TYR A 54 -12.64 -1.22 -15.05
N ALA A 55 -12.40 -2.52 -14.84
CA ALA A 55 -12.07 -3.42 -15.94
C ALA A 55 -13.23 -3.67 -16.90
N HIS A 56 -14.48 -3.67 -16.41
CA HIS A 56 -15.68 -3.91 -17.21
C HIS A 56 -15.88 -2.86 -18.31
N SER A 57 -15.44 -1.62 -18.09
CA SER A 57 -15.51 -0.52 -19.06
C SER A 57 -14.25 -0.39 -19.92
N GLY A 58 -13.32 -1.35 -19.87
CA GLY A 58 -12.04 -1.33 -20.60
C GLY A 58 -11.02 -0.35 -20.04
N ARG A 59 -11.28 0.22 -18.86
CA ARG A 59 -10.37 1.15 -18.17
C ARG A 59 -9.23 0.39 -17.52
N ARG A 60 -8.23 1.10 -17.05
CA ARG A 60 -6.97 0.58 -16.54
C ARG A 60 -6.77 1.01 -15.08
N PRO A 61 -5.79 0.47 -14.34
CA PRO A 61 -5.51 0.87 -12.96
C PRO A 61 -5.38 2.37 -12.75
N VAL A 62 -4.85 3.10 -13.74
CA VAL A 62 -4.71 4.57 -13.67
C VAL A 62 -6.05 5.34 -13.60
N ALA A 63 -7.18 4.68 -13.86
CA ALA A 63 -8.50 5.27 -13.66
C ALA A 63 -8.81 5.52 -12.18
N SER A 64 -8.20 4.73 -11.29
CA SER A 64 -8.33 4.86 -9.85
C SER A 64 -7.35 5.90 -9.32
N ILE A 65 -7.85 7.02 -8.81
CA ILE A 65 -7.10 7.93 -7.94
C ILE A 65 -7.31 7.42 -6.52
N ASN A 66 -6.29 6.77 -5.99
CA ASN A 66 -6.28 6.19 -4.64
C ASN A 66 -5.95 7.27 -3.62
N PHE A 67 -6.67 7.29 -2.51
CA PHE A 67 -6.37 8.20 -1.41
C PHE A 67 -6.80 7.57 -0.08
N VAL A 68 -6.17 7.99 0.99
CA VAL A 68 -6.56 7.64 2.37
C VAL A 68 -7.29 8.81 3.01
N THR A 69 -6.82 10.01 2.73
CA THR A 69 -7.30 11.30 3.25
C THR A 69 -7.46 12.28 2.10
N ALA A 70 -8.33 13.26 2.27
CA ALA A 70 -8.58 14.32 1.30
C ALA A 70 -8.87 15.64 2.04
N HIS A 71 -9.18 16.72 1.31
CA HIS A 71 -9.52 18.02 1.88
C HIS A 71 -10.77 17.98 2.77
N ASP A 72 -11.68 17.05 2.50
CA ASP A 72 -12.82 16.73 3.37
C ASP A 72 -12.45 15.53 4.24
N GLY A 73 -12.63 15.62 5.54
CA GLY A 73 -12.31 14.59 6.49
C GLY A 73 -11.06 14.87 7.31
N PHE A 74 -10.65 13.91 8.10
CA PHE A 74 -9.45 14.00 8.92
C PHE A 74 -8.17 14.01 8.08
N THR A 75 -7.13 14.71 8.58
CA THR A 75 -5.74 14.51 8.15
C THR A 75 -5.29 13.12 8.52
N LEU A 76 -4.14 12.66 8.00
CA LEU A 76 -3.62 11.33 8.33
C LEU A 76 -3.28 11.20 9.83
N ARG A 77 -2.75 12.25 10.46
CA ARG A 77 -2.48 12.27 11.89
C ARG A 77 -3.78 12.21 12.69
N ASP A 78 -4.80 12.95 12.28
CA ASP A 78 -6.10 12.97 12.96
C ASP A 78 -6.85 11.65 12.78
N LEU A 79 -6.74 11.00 11.62
CA LEU A 79 -7.33 9.70 11.33
C LEU A 79 -6.89 8.59 12.32
N VAL A 80 -5.68 8.71 12.85
CA VAL A 80 -5.13 7.76 13.84
C VAL A 80 -5.18 8.29 15.27
N SER A 81 -5.76 9.47 15.50
CA SER A 81 -5.77 10.14 16.80
C SER A 81 -7.16 10.46 17.34
N TYR A 82 -8.18 10.50 16.47
CA TYR A 82 -9.54 10.89 16.85
C TYR A 82 -10.56 9.86 16.36
N ASN A 83 -11.51 9.52 17.21
CA ASN A 83 -12.73 8.80 16.83
C ASN A 83 -13.85 9.78 16.46
N GLU A 84 -13.94 10.88 17.22
CA GLU A 84 -14.97 11.89 17.09
C GLU A 84 -14.45 13.12 16.34
N LYS A 85 -15.31 13.81 15.61
CA LYS A 85 -14.98 15.10 15.00
C LYS A 85 -15.00 16.22 16.04
N HIS A 86 -14.05 17.14 15.93
CA HIS A 86 -13.91 18.32 16.81
C HIS A 86 -14.06 19.59 15.99
N ASN A 87 -15.28 19.89 15.51
CA ASN A 87 -15.57 20.97 14.55
C ASN A 87 -16.12 22.24 15.24
N ASP A 88 -16.00 22.39 16.56
CA ASP A 88 -16.56 23.52 17.31
C ASP A 88 -16.10 24.87 16.77
N ALA A 89 -14.83 24.97 16.33
CA ALA A 89 -14.25 26.18 15.76
C ALA A 89 -14.96 26.63 14.46
N ASN A 90 -15.72 25.76 13.79
CA ASN A 90 -16.45 26.09 12.56
C ASN A 90 -17.74 26.88 12.86
N GLY A 91 -18.24 26.87 14.09
CA GLY A 91 -19.44 27.61 14.50
C GLY A 91 -20.76 27.04 13.97
N GLU A 92 -20.78 25.75 13.61
CA GLU A 92 -21.94 25.07 13.03
C GLU A 92 -22.58 24.04 14.00
N ASP A 93 -22.30 24.18 15.30
CA ASP A 93 -22.78 23.31 16.38
C ASP A 93 -22.46 21.83 16.15
N GLY A 94 -21.31 21.52 15.50
CA GLY A 94 -20.86 20.16 15.19
C GLY A 94 -21.72 19.43 14.14
N ARG A 95 -22.58 20.14 13.40
CA ARG A 95 -23.45 19.53 12.36
C ARG A 95 -22.75 19.32 11.02
N ASP A 96 -21.65 20.01 10.81
CA ASP A 96 -20.80 19.96 9.62
C ASP A 96 -19.82 18.78 9.66
N GLY A 97 -19.30 18.39 8.50
CA GLY A 97 -18.41 17.26 8.34
C GLY A 97 -19.11 15.91 8.52
N THR A 98 -18.41 14.82 8.30
CA THR A 98 -18.95 13.47 8.45
C THR A 98 -18.82 12.97 9.89
N ASP A 99 -19.80 12.17 10.35
CA ASP A 99 -19.71 11.45 11.62
C ASP A 99 -19.00 10.09 11.46
N ASP A 100 -19.02 9.51 10.25
CA ASP A 100 -18.33 8.25 9.95
C ASP A 100 -16.97 8.53 9.28
N ASN A 101 -15.94 8.69 10.11
CA ASN A 101 -14.57 8.94 9.65
C ASN A 101 -13.80 7.66 9.37
N ARG A 102 -14.29 6.49 9.78
CA ARG A 102 -13.55 5.22 9.77
C ARG A 102 -12.14 5.39 10.35
N SER A 103 -12.05 6.17 11.41
CA SER A 103 -10.83 6.50 12.15
C SER A 103 -10.68 5.61 13.39
N TRP A 104 -9.52 5.66 14.01
CA TRP A 104 -9.31 5.01 15.30
C TRP A 104 -8.26 5.78 16.11
N ASN A 105 -8.64 6.21 17.32
CA ASN A 105 -7.79 6.96 18.24
C ASN A 105 -6.72 6.14 18.96
N HIS A 106 -6.71 4.82 18.76
CA HIS A 106 -5.79 3.88 19.42
C HIS A 106 -5.83 3.91 20.96
N GLY A 107 -7.02 4.18 21.51
CA GLY A 107 -7.30 4.11 22.94
C GLY A 107 -7.30 5.45 23.68
N VAL A 108 -6.86 6.53 23.03
CA VAL A 108 -6.87 7.89 23.62
C VAL A 108 -7.41 8.87 22.58
N GLU A 109 -8.45 9.62 22.92
CA GLU A 109 -9.00 10.64 22.03
C GLU A 109 -8.10 11.88 22.03
N GLY A 110 -7.61 12.28 20.84
CA GLY A 110 -6.76 13.45 20.68
C GLY A 110 -5.32 13.27 21.15
N ASP A 111 -4.72 14.36 21.62
CA ASP A 111 -3.32 14.38 22.03
C ASP A 111 -3.06 13.51 23.27
N THR A 112 -1.87 12.94 23.34
CA THR A 112 -1.44 12.07 24.45
C THR A 112 0.07 12.09 24.58
N ASP A 113 0.55 11.85 25.82
CA ASP A 113 1.96 11.63 26.12
C ASP A 113 2.29 10.13 26.31
N ASP A 114 1.32 9.24 26.10
CA ASP A 114 1.56 7.80 26.21
C ASP A 114 2.45 7.33 25.05
N PRO A 115 3.69 6.87 25.33
CA PRO A 115 4.64 6.49 24.28
C PRO A 115 4.19 5.27 23.49
N ALA A 116 3.37 4.36 24.06
CA ALA A 116 2.87 3.20 23.35
C ALA A 116 1.79 3.60 22.34
N VAL A 117 0.89 4.50 22.70
CA VAL A 117 -0.12 5.06 21.80
C VAL A 117 0.54 5.87 20.68
N LEU A 118 1.52 6.73 21.01
CA LEU A 118 2.26 7.52 20.03
C LEU A 118 3.02 6.64 19.03
N ALA A 119 3.69 5.59 19.51
CA ALA A 119 4.39 4.65 18.66
C ALA A 119 3.44 3.90 17.71
N LEU A 120 2.26 3.50 18.19
CA LEU A 120 1.25 2.83 17.37
C LEU A 120 0.64 3.77 16.33
N ARG A 121 0.30 5.00 16.69
CA ARG A 121 -0.19 6.03 15.76
C ARG A 121 0.84 6.32 14.65
N SER A 122 2.10 6.50 15.02
CA SER A 122 3.19 6.70 14.05
C SER A 122 3.36 5.50 13.12
N ARG A 123 3.23 4.27 13.64
CA ARG A 123 3.25 3.04 12.83
C ARG A 123 2.08 3.00 11.84
N GLN A 124 0.88 3.34 12.29
CA GLN A 124 -0.31 3.35 11.44
C GLN A 124 -0.23 4.42 10.33
N GLN A 125 0.29 5.61 10.61
CA GLN A 125 0.55 6.60 9.55
C GLN A 125 1.49 6.01 8.47
N ARG A 126 2.57 5.33 8.86
CA ARG A 126 3.47 4.64 7.93
C ARG A 126 2.77 3.52 7.16
N ASN A 127 1.88 2.76 7.80
CA ASN A 127 1.10 1.72 7.15
C ASN A 127 0.20 2.29 6.04
N PHE A 128 -0.50 3.37 6.32
CA PHE A 128 -1.36 4.05 5.35
C PHE A 128 -0.57 4.60 4.17
N LEU A 129 0.55 5.29 4.42
CA LEU A 129 1.42 5.83 3.37
C LEU A 129 2.04 4.72 2.51
N ALA A 130 2.51 3.63 3.12
CA ALA A 130 3.06 2.49 2.40
C ALA A 130 1.98 1.80 1.54
N THR A 131 0.80 1.57 2.09
CA THR A 131 -0.34 1.01 1.36
C THR A 131 -0.71 1.88 0.16
N LEU A 132 -0.83 3.19 0.36
CA LEU A 132 -1.18 4.14 -0.70
C LEU A 132 -0.15 4.15 -1.83
N LEU A 133 1.13 4.31 -1.48
CA LEU A 133 2.19 4.48 -2.47
C LEU A 133 2.59 3.18 -3.18
N LEU A 134 2.29 2.01 -2.61
CA LEU A 134 2.61 0.71 -3.21
C LEU A 134 1.42 0.05 -3.92
N SER A 135 0.21 0.59 -3.80
CA SER A 135 -0.97 0.13 -4.55
C SER A 135 -0.91 0.49 -6.03
N GLN A 136 -1.54 -0.34 -6.86
CA GLN A 136 -1.78 0.00 -8.27
C GLN A 136 -2.81 1.13 -8.37
N GLY A 137 -2.65 2.00 -9.36
CA GLY A 137 -3.46 3.22 -9.52
C GLY A 137 -2.63 4.48 -9.38
N VAL A 138 -3.28 5.62 -9.23
CA VAL A 138 -2.63 6.93 -9.02
C VAL A 138 -2.75 7.31 -7.56
N PRO A 139 -1.66 7.35 -6.78
CA PRO A 139 -1.73 7.78 -5.39
C PRO A 139 -1.97 9.29 -5.32
N MET A 140 -2.94 9.70 -4.52
CA MET A 140 -3.19 11.09 -4.13
C MET A 140 -2.89 11.24 -2.64
N LEU A 141 -1.92 12.07 -2.31
CA LEU A 141 -1.52 12.40 -0.96
C LEU A 141 -2.14 13.75 -0.58
N LEU A 142 -2.80 13.82 0.55
CA LEU A 142 -3.25 15.09 1.10
C LEU A 142 -2.04 15.90 1.57
N HIS A 143 -2.01 17.16 1.19
CA HIS A 143 -0.98 18.12 1.60
C HIS A 143 -0.78 18.14 3.12
N GLY A 144 0.43 17.89 3.56
CA GLY A 144 0.82 17.89 4.95
C GLY A 144 0.71 16.54 5.68
N ASP A 145 0.12 15.51 5.07
CA ASP A 145 0.10 14.17 5.67
C ASP A 145 1.50 13.59 5.82
N GLU A 146 2.39 13.86 4.87
CA GLU A 146 3.81 13.50 4.93
C GLU A 146 4.60 14.24 6.02
N LEU A 147 4.06 15.35 6.49
CA LEU A 147 4.64 16.17 7.55
C LEU A 147 4.11 15.83 8.95
N GLY A 148 3.07 15.00 9.02
CA GLY A 148 2.35 14.73 10.26
C GLY A 148 1.43 15.88 10.69
N ARG A 149 0.90 16.67 9.74
CA ARG A 149 -0.02 17.78 10.01
C ARG A 149 -1.30 17.29 10.71
N THR A 150 -1.74 18.06 11.70
CA THR A 150 -3.05 17.88 12.37
C THR A 150 -3.97 19.08 12.13
N GLN A 151 -5.26 18.85 12.20
CA GLN A 151 -6.30 19.87 12.31
C GLN A 151 -6.99 19.81 13.69
N GLY A 152 -6.36 19.13 14.68
CA GLY A 152 -6.90 18.98 16.01
C GLY A 152 -8.24 18.24 16.06
N GLY A 153 -8.45 17.30 15.13
CA GLY A 153 -9.71 16.56 15.00
C GLY A 153 -10.82 17.32 14.28
N ASN A 154 -10.54 18.50 13.72
CA ASN A 154 -11.48 19.16 12.82
C ASN A 154 -11.45 18.48 11.45
N ASN A 155 -12.55 17.83 11.06
CA ASN A 155 -12.65 17.10 9.80
C ASN A 155 -13.32 17.88 8.67
N ASN A 156 -13.53 19.19 8.84
CA ASN A 156 -14.15 20.06 7.86
C ASN A 156 -13.61 21.51 7.92
N GLY A 157 -12.27 21.64 7.76
CA GLY A 157 -11.57 22.91 7.91
C GLY A 157 -11.81 23.96 6.81
N TYR A 158 -12.88 23.86 6.02
CA TYR A 158 -13.15 24.69 4.82
C TYR A 158 -13.21 26.20 5.10
N ASN A 159 -13.67 26.58 6.29
CA ASN A 159 -13.83 27.98 6.71
C ASN A 159 -12.71 28.47 7.65
N GLN A 160 -11.67 27.65 7.85
CA GLN A 160 -10.57 27.96 8.74
C GLN A 160 -9.39 28.52 7.93
N ASP A 161 -9.08 29.81 8.10
CA ASP A 161 -7.86 30.43 7.57
C ASP A 161 -6.97 30.86 8.73
N ASN A 162 -6.49 29.88 9.50
CA ASN A 162 -5.76 30.04 10.73
C ASN A 162 -4.93 28.79 11.05
N ASP A 163 -4.33 28.73 12.25
CA ASP A 163 -3.48 27.65 12.73
C ASP A 163 -4.13 26.25 12.67
N THR A 164 -5.45 26.16 12.61
CA THR A 164 -6.16 24.87 12.45
C THR A 164 -5.80 24.19 11.12
N THR A 165 -5.66 24.96 10.03
CA THR A 165 -5.41 24.42 8.69
C THR A 165 -4.04 24.75 8.14
N TRP A 166 -3.35 25.74 8.71
CA TRP A 166 -2.00 26.09 8.27
C TRP A 166 -0.99 25.00 8.61
N VAL A 167 0.07 24.92 7.83
CA VAL A 167 1.18 24.00 8.11
C VAL A 167 2.18 24.70 9.02
N ASP A 168 2.38 24.13 10.20
CA ASP A 168 3.50 24.54 11.05
C ASP A 168 4.79 23.88 10.56
N TRP A 169 5.62 24.64 9.86
CA TRP A 169 6.89 24.17 9.33
C TRP A 169 7.95 23.95 10.40
N SER A 170 7.72 24.42 11.62
CA SER A 170 8.63 24.21 12.77
C SER A 170 8.34 22.89 13.50
N ASP A 171 7.14 22.32 13.36
CA ASP A 171 6.69 21.06 13.99
C ASP A 171 6.40 20.00 12.90
N THR A 172 7.44 19.63 12.15
CA THR A 172 7.33 18.61 11.09
C THR A 172 7.95 17.29 11.52
N ASP A 173 7.26 16.17 11.24
CA ASP A 173 7.83 14.83 11.43
C ASP A 173 8.82 14.50 10.30
N SER A 174 10.08 14.84 10.50
CA SER A 174 11.14 14.59 9.52
C SER A 174 11.34 13.11 9.20
N ALA A 175 11.06 12.21 10.15
CA ALA A 175 11.15 10.76 9.93
C ALA A 175 10.02 10.27 9.00
N LEU A 176 8.83 10.82 9.13
CA LEU A 176 7.70 10.51 8.24
C LEU A 176 7.94 11.07 6.83
N VAL A 177 8.55 12.24 6.70
CA VAL A 177 9.00 12.82 5.42
C VAL A 177 9.99 11.89 4.72
N GLU A 178 11.04 11.44 5.41
CA GLU A 178 12.05 10.55 4.86
C GLU A 178 11.45 9.19 4.47
N PHE A 179 10.55 8.66 5.29
CA PHE A 179 9.81 7.44 5.00
C PHE A 179 8.96 7.58 3.72
N THR A 180 8.21 8.67 3.60
CA THR A 180 7.38 8.98 2.42
C THR A 180 8.24 9.15 1.17
N ALA A 181 9.37 9.84 1.27
CA ALA A 181 10.33 10.00 0.19
C ALA A 181 10.92 8.65 -0.26
N THR A 182 11.19 7.74 0.68
CA THR A 182 11.67 6.38 0.40
C THR A 182 10.63 5.56 -0.36
N LEU A 183 9.37 5.60 0.04
CA LEU A 183 8.27 4.94 -0.67
C LEU A 183 8.05 5.51 -2.07
N SER A 184 8.10 6.84 -2.20
CA SER A 184 7.97 7.53 -3.49
C SER A 184 9.09 7.13 -4.45
N ARG A 185 10.33 7.02 -3.95
CA ARG A 185 11.49 6.54 -4.71
C ARG A 185 11.30 5.08 -5.13
N LEU A 186 10.89 4.20 -4.19
CA LEU A 186 10.62 2.80 -4.46
C LEU A 186 9.59 2.63 -5.58
N ARG A 187 8.46 3.35 -5.49
CA ARG A 187 7.45 3.35 -6.55
C ARG A 187 7.98 3.83 -7.90
N ARG A 188 8.77 4.92 -7.90
CA ARG A 188 9.33 5.50 -9.13
C ARG A 188 10.33 4.57 -9.81
N GLU A 189 11.19 3.90 -9.03
CA GLU A 189 12.25 3.03 -9.54
C GLU A 189 11.72 1.67 -9.98
N HIS A 190 10.59 1.21 -9.42
CA HIS A 190 10.05 -0.12 -9.65
C HIS A 190 8.71 -0.10 -10.41
N PRO A 191 8.71 -0.41 -11.71
CA PRO A 191 7.50 -0.51 -12.54
C PRO A 191 6.44 -1.49 -11.97
N THR A 192 6.86 -2.45 -11.18
CA THR A 192 5.98 -3.42 -10.49
C THR A 192 4.87 -2.75 -9.70
N PHE A 193 5.12 -1.57 -9.10
CA PHE A 193 4.13 -0.82 -8.30
C PHE A 193 3.31 0.20 -9.10
N ARG A 194 3.52 0.34 -10.41
CA ARG A 194 2.85 1.34 -11.26
C ARG A 194 2.51 0.78 -12.64
N ARG A 195 1.96 -0.43 -12.67
CA ARG A 195 1.55 -1.10 -13.90
C ARG A 195 0.43 -0.34 -14.60
N SER A 196 0.43 -0.36 -15.92
CA SER A 196 -0.65 0.23 -16.72
C SER A 196 -1.78 -0.78 -17.00
N ARG A 197 -1.64 -2.04 -16.60
CA ARG A 197 -2.63 -3.11 -16.77
C ARG A 197 -2.89 -3.81 -15.44
N PHE A 198 -4.12 -4.26 -15.25
CA PHE A 198 -4.46 -5.13 -14.13
C PHE A 198 -3.65 -6.42 -14.16
N PHE A 199 -3.46 -7.00 -12.99
CA PHE A 199 -3.01 -8.37 -12.89
C PHE A 199 -4.08 -9.30 -13.46
N ASP A 200 -3.68 -10.36 -14.12
CA ASP A 200 -4.61 -11.34 -14.71
C ASP A 200 -4.46 -12.74 -14.10
N GLY A 201 -3.59 -12.90 -13.13
CA GLY A 201 -3.36 -14.16 -12.44
C GLY A 201 -2.78 -15.25 -13.32
N ARG A 202 -2.29 -14.93 -14.52
CA ARG A 202 -1.73 -15.91 -15.45
C ARG A 202 -0.24 -16.07 -15.27
N PRO A 203 0.31 -17.26 -15.56
CA PRO A 203 1.75 -17.48 -15.52
C PRO A 203 2.51 -16.45 -16.38
N ALA A 204 3.49 -15.83 -15.76
CA ALA A 204 4.42 -14.97 -16.46
C ALA A 204 5.35 -15.82 -17.32
N GLN A 205 5.50 -15.50 -18.60
CA GLN A 205 6.53 -16.12 -19.42
C GLN A 205 7.88 -15.49 -19.09
N PRO A 206 8.87 -16.28 -18.62
CA PRO A 206 10.19 -15.76 -18.36
C PRO A 206 10.78 -15.14 -19.62
N ARG A 207 11.24 -13.91 -19.52
CA ARG A 207 11.84 -13.17 -20.64
C ARG A 207 13.37 -13.15 -20.61
N ASP A 208 13.91 -13.48 -19.45
CA ASP A 208 15.33 -13.73 -19.24
C ASP A 208 15.66 -15.16 -19.73
N PRO A 209 16.64 -15.35 -20.63
CA PRO A 209 17.03 -16.66 -21.12
C PRO A 209 17.38 -17.66 -20.01
N ASP A 210 18.04 -17.19 -18.95
CA ASP A 210 18.40 -18.03 -17.83
C ASP A 210 17.20 -18.40 -16.97
N ALA A 211 16.27 -17.46 -16.76
CA ALA A 211 14.99 -17.72 -16.11
C ALA A 211 14.09 -18.63 -16.97
N ALA A 212 14.12 -18.49 -18.28
CA ALA A 212 13.40 -19.37 -19.21
C ALA A 212 13.95 -20.80 -19.21
N ALA A 213 15.26 -20.96 -19.13
CA ALA A 213 15.90 -22.28 -18.98
C ALA A 213 15.58 -22.93 -17.63
N ALA A 214 15.60 -22.14 -16.55
CA ALA A 214 15.22 -22.59 -15.23
C ALA A 214 13.74 -23.00 -15.15
N ALA A 215 12.84 -22.25 -15.78
CA ALA A 215 11.41 -22.54 -15.83
C ALA A 215 11.11 -23.85 -16.59
N LYS A 216 11.88 -24.19 -17.63
CA LYS A 216 11.76 -25.49 -18.32
C LYS A 216 12.14 -26.68 -17.45
N LEU A 217 13.03 -26.46 -16.48
CA LEU A 217 13.51 -27.51 -15.56
C LEU A 217 12.60 -27.65 -14.32
N ASP A 218 11.79 -26.66 -14.04
CA ASP A 218 10.84 -26.66 -12.91
C ASP A 218 9.49 -26.04 -13.35
N PRO A 219 8.54 -26.87 -13.78
CA PRO A 219 7.20 -26.39 -14.20
C PRO A 219 6.44 -25.63 -13.09
N GLY A 220 6.78 -25.84 -11.79
CA GLY A 220 6.23 -25.11 -10.66
C GLY A 220 6.81 -23.71 -10.49
N ALA A 221 7.89 -23.36 -11.20
CA ALA A 221 8.50 -22.04 -11.18
C ALA A 221 7.74 -20.98 -12.01
N HIS A 222 6.70 -21.37 -12.75
CA HIS A 222 5.82 -20.45 -13.47
C HIS A 222 4.92 -19.72 -12.47
N ARG A 223 5.48 -18.69 -11.86
CA ARG A 223 4.70 -17.84 -10.98
C ARG A 223 3.80 -16.95 -11.80
N ASN A 224 2.55 -16.83 -11.36
CA ASN A 224 1.62 -15.85 -11.90
C ASN A 224 2.22 -14.44 -11.76
N ASP A 225 1.67 -13.47 -12.47
CA ASP A 225 2.09 -12.07 -12.35
C ASP A 225 1.83 -11.49 -10.94
N ILE A 226 0.91 -12.10 -10.19
CA ILE A 226 0.62 -11.89 -8.78
C ILE A 226 0.28 -13.22 -8.09
N ALA A 227 0.61 -13.35 -6.81
CA ALA A 227 0.14 -14.43 -5.95
C ALA A 227 -0.11 -13.92 -4.53
N TRP A 228 -1.05 -14.55 -3.83
CA TRP A 228 -1.40 -14.25 -2.46
C TRP A 228 -0.94 -15.38 -1.55
N LEU A 229 -0.33 -15.02 -0.43
CA LEU A 229 0.32 -15.95 0.48
C LEU A 229 -0.36 -15.93 1.84
N ARG A 230 -0.53 -17.12 2.40
CA ARG A 230 -0.82 -17.31 3.83
C ARG A 230 0.42 -17.02 4.67
N PRO A 231 0.26 -16.82 5.98
CA PRO A 231 1.41 -16.71 6.90
C PRO A 231 2.36 -17.92 6.89
N ASP A 232 1.87 -19.13 6.60
CA ASP A 232 2.69 -20.33 6.49
C ASP A 232 3.52 -20.42 5.19
N GLY A 233 3.38 -19.43 4.29
CA GLY A 233 4.10 -19.34 3.02
C GLY A 233 3.42 -20.06 1.85
N THR A 234 2.28 -20.71 2.09
CA THR A 234 1.47 -21.35 1.04
C THR A 234 0.56 -20.35 0.32
N LEU A 235 0.05 -20.75 -0.84
CA LEU A 235 -0.90 -19.90 -1.59
C LEU A 235 -2.23 -19.86 -0.86
N MET A 236 -2.87 -18.69 -0.88
CA MET A 236 -4.25 -18.54 -0.44
C MET A 236 -5.20 -19.28 -1.36
N GLU A 237 -6.19 -19.93 -0.76
CA GLU A 237 -7.29 -20.63 -1.41
C GLU A 237 -8.59 -19.84 -1.24
N ARG A 238 -9.65 -20.31 -1.87
CA ARG A 238 -10.94 -19.61 -1.84
C ARG A 238 -11.49 -19.44 -0.41
N GLU A 239 -11.35 -20.47 0.40
CA GLU A 239 -11.83 -20.54 1.77
C GLU A 239 -11.16 -19.49 2.67
N ASP A 240 -9.90 -19.13 2.38
CA ASP A 240 -9.17 -18.11 3.13
C ASP A 240 -9.77 -16.71 2.95
N TRP A 241 -10.23 -16.43 1.72
CA TRP A 241 -10.89 -15.15 1.40
C TRP A 241 -12.28 -15.03 2.02
N GLU A 242 -12.93 -16.18 2.24
CA GLU A 242 -14.28 -16.27 2.79
C GLU A 242 -14.27 -16.39 4.33
N SER A 243 -13.11 -16.63 4.96
CA SER A 243 -13.00 -16.92 6.39
C SER A 243 -13.42 -15.76 7.32
N GLY A 244 -13.47 -14.54 6.80
CA GLY A 244 -13.93 -13.35 7.54
C GLY A 244 -13.02 -12.85 8.66
N PHE A 245 -12.06 -13.66 9.11
CA PHE A 245 -11.16 -13.37 10.24
C PHE A 245 -9.71 -13.09 9.80
N GLY A 246 -9.40 -13.18 8.51
CA GLY A 246 -8.05 -12.97 8.00
C GLY A 246 -7.66 -11.50 8.09
N LEU A 247 -6.70 -11.17 8.94
CA LEU A 247 -6.10 -9.83 9.08
C LEU A 247 -4.64 -9.79 8.61
N ALA A 248 -4.13 -10.91 8.08
CA ALA A 248 -2.76 -11.01 7.63
C ALA A 248 -2.68 -11.68 6.25
N VAL A 249 -1.89 -11.11 5.35
CA VAL A 249 -1.72 -11.62 3.99
C VAL A 249 -0.38 -11.21 3.41
N GLY A 250 0.22 -12.08 2.58
CA GLY A 250 1.36 -11.76 1.74
C GLY A 250 0.94 -11.56 0.29
N MET A 251 1.46 -10.52 -0.35
CA MET A 251 1.27 -10.22 -1.77
C MET A 251 2.62 -10.39 -2.49
N PHE A 252 2.76 -11.46 -3.27
CA PHE A 252 3.91 -11.65 -4.16
C PHE A 252 3.64 -10.97 -5.50
N LEU A 253 4.57 -10.14 -5.95
CA LEU A 253 4.55 -9.41 -7.22
C LEU A 253 5.69 -9.87 -8.12
N ASN A 254 5.34 -10.40 -9.28
CA ASN A 254 6.31 -10.93 -10.24
C ASN A 254 6.80 -9.82 -11.18
N GLY A 255 8.01 -9.32 -10.96
CA GLY A 255 8.62 -8.30 -11.82
C GLY A 255 8.89 -8.75 -13.27
N GLN A 256 8.95 -10.07 -13.52
CA GLN A 256 9.04 -10.63 -14.86
C GLN A 256 7.66 -10.75 -15.54
N GLY A 257 6.58 -10.59 -14.78
CA GLY A 257 5.19 -10.66 -15.24
C GLY A 257 4.64 -9.37 -15.83
N ILE A 258 5.44 -8.32 -15.94
CA ILE A 258 5.04 -7.04 -16.52
C ILE A 258 4.92 -7.21 -18.04
N ARG A 259 3.70 -7.04 -18.59
CA ARG A 259 3.43 -7.26 -20.03
C ARG A 259 3.59 -6.03 -20.89
N GLU A 260 3.79 -4.90 -20.27
CA GLU A 260 4.02 -3.62 -20.91
C GLU A 260 5.39 -3.55 -21.58
N ARG A 261 5.49 -2.65 -22.54
CA ARG A 261 6.73 -2.28 -23.20
C ARG A 261 7.03 -0.83 -22.92
N ASP A 262 8.30 -0.49 -22.90
CA ASP A 262 8.76 0.89 -22.79
C ASP A 262 8.50 1.68 -24.09
N SER A 263 8.86 2.96 -24.11
CA SER A 263 8.71 3.84 -25.29
C SER A 263 9.56 3.40 -26.49
N ARG A 264 10.52 2.50 -26.29
CA ARG A 264 11.37 1.93 -27.35
C ARG A 264 10.88 0.54 -27.78
N GLY A 265 9.74 0.09 -27.26
CA GLY A 265 9.17 -1.23 -27.54
C GLY A 265 9.88 -2.39 -26.82
N GLN A 266 10.79 -2.10 -25.87
CA GLN A 266 11.47 -3.13 -25.11
C GLN A 266 10.57 -3.63 -23.98
N PRO A 267 10.64 -4.94 -23.61
CA PRO A 267 9.94 -5.45 -22.46
C PRO A 267 10.36 -4.73 -21.17
N ILE A 268 9.37 -4.32 -20.39
CA ILE A 268 9.61 -3.82 -19.04
C ILE A 268 9.78 -5.04 -18.12
N VAL A 269 10.88 -5.08 -17.38
CA VAL A 269 11.17 -6.11 -16.36
C VAL A 269 11.63 -5.43 -15.07
N ASP A 270 11.37 -6.09 -13.95
CA ASP A 270 11.71 -5.59 -12.63
C ASP A 270 12.14 -6.75 -11.72
N LYS A 271 12.50 -6.44 -10.49
CA LYS A 271 12.70 -7.39 -9.40
C LYS A 271 11.35 -7.96 -8.95
N HIS A 272 11.40 -9.11 -8.31
CA HIS A 272 10.26 -9.63 -7.56
C HIS A 272 10.14 -8.93 -6.23
N PHE A 273 8.90 -8.78 -5.76
CA PHE A 273 8.59 -8.22 -4.44
C PHE A 273 7.63 -9.13 -3.68
N ILE A 274 7.77 -9.11 -2.36
CA ILE A 274 6.76 -9.60 -1.43
C ILE A 274 6.39 -8.43 -0.52
N VAL A 275 5.09 -8.15 -0.40
CA VAL A 275 4.57 -7.19 0.56
C VAL A 275 3.71 -7.97 1.55
N LEU A 276 4.09 -7.91 2.82
CA LEU A 276 3.41 -8.61 3.91
C LEU A 276 2.63 -7.61 4.73
N PHE A 277 1.40 -7.95 5.07
CA PHE A 277 0.49 -7.12 5.85
C PHE A 277 0.02 -7.88 7.07
N ASN A 278 0.04 -7.25 8.20
CA ASN A 278 -0.57 -7.72 9.45
C ASN A 278 -1.38 -6.58 10.07
N ALA A 279 -2.70 -6.59 9.90
CA ALA A 279 -3.63 -5.65 10.55
C ALA A 279 -4.13 -6.16 11.91
N GLY A 280 -3.69 -7.35 12.33
CA GLY A 280 -4.02 -7.92 13.64
C GLY A 280 -3.33 -7.19 14.81
N ASP A 281 -3.82 -7.44 16.00
CA ASP A 281 -3.35 -6.86 17.27
C ASP A 281 -2.19 -7.63 17.91
N ALA A 282 -1.78 -8.76 17.33
CA ALA A 282 -0.67 -9.58 17.76
C ALA A 282 0.39 -9.73 16.65
N PRO A 283 1.66 -9.93 17.01
CA PRO A 283 2.68 -10.32 16.05
C PRO A 283 2.34 -11.66 15.38
N ILE A 284 2.76 -11.81 14.11
CA ILE A 284 2.54 -13.04 13.34
C ILE A 284 3.81 -13.42 12.58
N ASP A 285 4.10 -14.71 12.54
CA ASP A 285 5.22 -15.24 11.75
C ASP A 285 4.78 -15.50 10.31
N PHE A 286 5.50 -14.90 9.38
CA PHE A 286 5.38 -15.19 7.96
C PHE A 286 6.55 -16.03 7.49
N ARG A 287 6.26 -17.20 6.94
CA ARG A 287 7.26 -18.08 6.32
C ARG A 287 7.49 -17.66 4.87
N MET A 288 8.75 -17.44 4.51
CA MET A 288 9.07 -17.13 3.11
C MET A 288 8.84 -18.35 2.22
N PRO A 289 8.28 -18.15 1.01
CA PRO A 289 8.10 -19.25 0.07
C PRO A 289 9.40 -20.01 -0.18
N ASP A 290 9.36 -21.33 -0.02
CA ASP A 290 10.47 -22.23 -0.26
C ASP A 290 10.15 -23.13 -1.47
N VAL A 291 10.35 -22.58 -2.65
CA VAL A 291 10.30 -23.33 -3.89
C VAL A 291 11.71 -23.43 -4.47
N ARG A 292 11.97 -24.49 -5.21
CA ARG A 292 13.28 -24.72 -5.82
C ARG A 292 13.81 -23.44 -6.50
N ARG A 293 15.00 -22.97 -6.12
CA ARG A 293 15.63 -21.72 -6.58
C ARG A 293 14.91 -20.45 -6.17
N SER A 294 14.21 -20.44 -5.04
CA SER A 294 13.72 -19.19 -4.45
C SER A 294 14.89 -18.24 -4.19
N PRO A 295 14.72 -16.95 -4.49
CA PRO A 295 15.73 -15.95 -4.13
C PRO A 295 15.74 -15.71 -2.63
N THR A 296 16.84 -15.17 -2.11
CA THR A 296 16.86 -14.47 -0.83
C THR A 296 16.19 -13.09 -0.97
N TRP A 297 15.83 -12.45 0.13
CA TRP A 297 15.01 -11.24 0.13
C TRP A 297 15.63 -10.15 1.00
N ASP A 298 15.82 -8.96 0.41
CA ASP A 298 16.18 -7.75 1.13
C ASP A 298 14.94 -7.12 1.74
N VAL A 299 14.94 -6.80 3.04
CA VAL A 299 13.89 -6.00 3.67
C VAL A 299 14.14 -4.52 3.34
N LEU A 300 13.24 -3.91 2.59
CA LEU A 300 13.34 -2.50 2.18
C LEU A 300 12.54 -1.57 3.07
N VAL A 301 11.38 -2.02 3.54
CA VAL A 301 10.45 -1.27 4.40
C VAL A 301 9.97 -2.21 5.49
N ASP A 302 9.92 -1.70 6.70
CA ASP A 302 9.28 -2.34 7.84
C ASP A 302 8.69 -1.25 8.75
N THR A 303 7.38 -1.19 8.79
CA THR A 303 6.68 -0.20 9.64
C THR A 303 6.74 -0.55 11.12
N GLY A 304 7.02 -1.82 11.46
CA GLY A 304 7.31 -2.30 12.81
C GLY A 304 8.69 -1.93 13.34
N GLY A 305 9.65 -1.62 12.41
CA GLY A 305 10.97 -1.08 12.75
C GLY A 305 12.00 -2.10 13.22
N GLN A 306 11.76 -3.41 13.05
CA GLN A 306 12.61 -4.47 13.59
C GLN A 306 13.55 -5.12 12.56
N LEU A 307 13.22 -5.04 11.27
CA LEU A 307 13.79 -5.91 10.24
C LEU A 307 14.73 -5.19 9.26
N VAL A 308 14.59 -3.89 9.03
CA VAL A 308 15.42 -3.14 8.08
C VAL A 308 16.88 -3.17 8.51
N GLY A 309 17.78 -3.41 7.56
CA GLY A 309 19.24 -3.47 7.80
C GLY A 309 19.76 -4.82 8.31
N ARG A 310 18.90 -5.82 8.48
CA ARG A 310 19.31 -7.20 8.76
C ARG A 310 19.84 -7.90 7.49
N ALA A 311 20.48 -9.04 7.66
CA ALA A 311 20.87 -9.89 6.55
C ALA A 311 19.67 -10.29 5.68
N PRO A 312 19.86 -10.56 4.38
CA PRO A 312 18.79 -11.03 3.52
C PRO A 312 18.08 -12.25 4.10
N VAL A 313 16.76 -12.30 3.92
CA VAL A 313 15.92 -13.39 4.42
C VAL A 313 16.01 -14.59 3.48
N GLU A 314 16.33 -15.75 4.02
CA GLU A 314 16.44 -16.99 3.26
C GLU A 314 15.07 -17.62 2.97
N PRO A 315 14.90 -18.35 1.83
CA PRO A 315 13.72 -19.15 1.58
C PRO A 315 13.40 -20.13 2.72
N GLY A 316 12.14 -20.35 3.00
CA GLY A 316 11.68 -21.25 4.05
C GLY A 316 11.85 -20.74 5.49
N THR A 317 12.58 -19.64 5.70
CA THR A 317 12.66 -19.02 7.03
C THR A 317 11.40 -18.23 7.35
N ALA A 318 11.10 -18.09 8.64
CA ALA A 318 10.04 -17.22 9.11
C ALA A 318 10.60 -15.85 9.53
N ILE A 319 9.84 -14.81 9.26
CA ILE A 319 10.05 -13.47 9.82
C ILE A 319 8.82 -13.08 10.63
N THR A 320 9.02 -12.50 11.79
CA THR A 320 7.94 -12.01 12.64
C THR A 320 7.55 -10.61 12.20
N LEU A 321 6.30 -10.42 11.79
CA LEU A 321 5.69 -9.12 11.60
C LEU A 321 5.07 -8.67 12.92
N GLU A 322 5.41 -7.48 13.35
CA GLU A 322 4.75 -6.86 14.51
C GLU A 322 3.24 -6.70 14.28
N SER A 323 2.49 -6.54 15.37
CA SER A 323 1.07 -6.17 15.28
C SER A 323 0.92 -4.88 14.46
N ARG A 324 -0.12 -4.82 13.64
CA ARG A 324 -0.44 -3.63 12.83
C ARG A 324 0.79 -3.10 12.08
N SER A 325 1.41 -3.98 11.27
CA SER A 325 2.61 -3.63 10.51
C SER A 325 2.60 -4.16 9.08
N LEU A 326 3.45 -3.56 8.28
CA LEU A 326 3.69 -3.89 6.89
C LEU A 326 5.19 -4.04 6.64
N VAL A 327 5.56 -5.06 5.86
CA VAL A 327 6.94 -5.30 5.44
C VAL A 327 7.02 -5.42 3.92
N VAL A 328 7.99 -4.76 3.30
CA VAL A 328 8.29 -4.88 1.88
C VAL A 328 9.62 -5.56 1.71
N LEU A 329 9.60 -6.67 0.99
CA LEU A 329 10.79 -7.42 0.63
C LEU A 329 11.00 -7.37 -0.88
N ARG A 330 12.26 -7.24 -1.28
CA ARG A 330 12.70 -7.26 -2.67
C ARG A 330 13.64 -8.43 -2.91
N GLU A 331 13.50 -9.10 -4.04
CA GLU A 331 14.43 -10.13 -4.50
C GLU A 331 15.88 -9.64 -4.43
N HIS A 332 16.68 -10.33 -3.63
CA HIS A 332 18.12 -10.13 -3.59
C HIS A 332 18.75 -10.89 -4.76
N ARG A 333 19.49 -10.19 -5.61
CA ARG A 333 20.36 -10.81 -6.62
C ARG A 333 21.77 -10.33 -6.36
N GLU A 334 22.66 -11.25 -6.09
CA GLU A 334 24.08 -10.95 -6.15
C GLU A 334 24.42 -10.45 -7.57
N ARG A 335 25.09 -9.30 -7.67
CA ARG A 335 25.72 -8.93 -8.95
C ARG A 335 26.77 -10.00 -9.24
N PRO A 336 26.78 -10.61 -10.45
CA PRO A 336 27.89 -11.45 -10.83
C PRO A 336 29.18 -10.63 -10.72
N VAL A 337 30.11 -11.10 -9.92
CA VAL A 337 31.45 -10.52 -9.79
C VAL A 337 32.08 -10.60 -11.19
N GLY A 338 32.13 -9.46 -11.92
CA GLY A 338 32.78 -9.39 -13.22
C GLY A 338 32.12 -8.53 -14.30
N ALA A 339 31.00 -7.87 -14.03
CA ALA A 339 30.38 -6.95 -15.01
C ALA A 339 30.71 -5.47 -14.74
N ASP A 340 31.99 -5.18 -14.64
CA ASP A 340 32.47 -3.79 -14.71
C ASP A 340 32.54 -3.37 -16.18
N ARG A 341 31.40 -2.94 -16.74
CA ARG A 341 31.40 -2.18 -17.99
C ARG A 341 31.76 -0.75 -17.62
N THR A 342 33.05 -0.43 -17.73
CA THR A 342 33.54 0.92 -17.88
C THR A 342 32.67 1.66 -18.90
N VAL A 343 31.80 2.53 -18.40
CA VAL A 343 31.15 3.53 -19.24
C VAL A 343 32.22 4.54 -19.58
N ALA A 344 32.71 4.51 -20.82
CA ALA A 344 33.55 5.56 -21.35
C ALA A 344 32.77 6.87 -21.33
N PRO A 345 33.40 8.01 -20.96
CA PRO A 345 32.74 9.30 -21.00
C PRO A 345 32.44 9.65 -22.46
N ALA A 346 31.20 9.99 -22.75
CA ALA A 346 30.80 10.58 -24.01
C ALA A 346 31.40 12.00 -24.12
N LEU A 347 32.12 12.24 -25.19
CA LEU A 347 32.53 13.58 -25.66
C LEU A 347 31.32 14.34 -26.18
#